data_d906cc954456e44164be617941ae20a2
#
_entry.id   d906cc954456e44164be617941ae20a2
#
_cell.length_a   1.000
_cell.length_b   1.000
_cell.length_c   1.000
_cell.angle_alpha   90.00
_cell.angle_beta   90.00
_cell.angle_gamma   90.00
#
_symmetry.space_group_name_H-M   'P 1'
#
loop_
_entity.id
_entity.type
_entity.pdbx_description
1 polymer ?
#
loop_
_entity_poly.entity_id
_entity_poly.type
_entity_poly.pdbx_seq_one_letter_code
_entity_poly.pdbx_strand_id
1 'polypeptide(L)'
;MKAVVDTRLFIDSLTREDEQFRQWSRIILENLQRKENLGIVPSIVIHEFYKFQLENFGKDVAELRVSSILNLDLKIANLDISIAIQAAKLRCKYAELPTADAIIAATAIALSCDYVLTDDRHIRQIKETKTKWI
;
A
#
# COMPACT_ATOMS: atom_id res chain seq x y z
N MET A 1 -6.29 -1.21 -14.98
CA MET A 1 -5.02 -1.23 -14.22
C MET A 1 -5.19 -2.05 -12.96
N LYS A 2 -4.24 -2.91 -12.68
CA LYS A 2 -4.17 -3.70 -11.45
C LYS A 2 -2.97 -3.21 -10.63
N ALA A 3 -3.21 -2.65 -9.45
CA ALA A 3 -2.16 -2.00 -8.67
C ALA A 3 -2.26 -2.31 -7.19
N VAL A 4 -1.10 -2.48 -6.56
CA VAL A 4 -0.96 -2.58 -5.11
C VAL A 4 -0.77 -1.19 -4.52
N VAL A 5 -1.46 -0.91 -3.42
CA VAL A 5 -1.41 0.37 -2.72
C VAL A 5 -0.42 0.28 -1.56
N ASP A 6 0.51 1.22 -1.52
CA ASP A 6 1.38 1.42 -0.37
C ASP A 6 0.66 2.23 0.73
N THR A 7 1.08 2.06 1.95
CA THR A 7 0.52 2.71 3.15
C THR A 7 0.40 4.22 3.01
N ARG A 8 1.40 4.84 2.39
CA ARG A 8 1.49 6.29 2.27
C ARG A 8 0.30 6.91 1.53
N LEU A 9 -0.26 6.22 0.54
CA LEU A 9 -1.42 6.74 -0.18
C LEU A 9 -2.60 6.99 0.77
N PHE A 10 -2.85 6.09 1.70
CA PHE A 10 -3.90 6.25 2.70
C PHE A 10 -3.58 7.35 3.72
N ILE A 11 -2.34 7.40 4.18
CA ILE A 11 -1.91 8.44 5.11
C ILE A 11 -2.05 9.82 4.47
N ASP A 12 -1.57 9.99 3.25
CA ASP A 12 -1.64 11.26 2.53
C ASP A 12 -3.09 11.70 2.26
N SER A 13 -3.98 10.76 1.96
CA SER A 13 -5.39 11.07 1.67
C SER A 13 -6.16 11.61 2.87
N LEU A 14 -5.73 11.30 4.09
CA LEU A 14 -6.45 11.61 5.32
C LEU A 14 -5.76 12.67 6.18
N THR A 15 -4.42 12.67 6.21
CA THR A 15 -3.67 13.40 7.24
C THR A 15 -2.64 14.38 6.71
N ARG A 16 -2.37 14.38 5.41
CA ARG A 16 -1.37 15.31 4.87
C ARG A 16 -1.84 16.75 4.96
N GLU A 17 -0.98 17.64 5.45
CA GLU A 17 -1.28 19.08 5.59
C GLU A 17 -1.44 19.77 4.23
N ASP A 18 -0.66 19.35 3.24
CA ASP A 18 -0.78 19.87 1.88
C ASP A 18 -2.07 19.37 1.22
N GLU A 19 -3.00 20.31 1.00
CA GLU A 19 -4.31 19.99 0.45
C GLU A 19 -4.24 19.42 -0.98
N GLN A 20 -3.30 19.87 -1.80
CA GLN A 20 -3.14 19.38 -3.16
C GLN A 20 -2.76 17.89 -3.17
N PHE A 21 -1.79 17.47 -2.36
CA PHE A 21 -1.42 16.06 -2.22
C PHE A 21 -2.55 15.21 -1.64
N ARG A 22 -3.28 15.76 -0.69
CA ARG A 22 -4.45 15.09 -0.10
C ARG A 22 -5.54 14.86 -1.16
N GLN A 23 -5.81 15.84 -1.99
CA GLN A 23 -6.76 15.71 -3.09
C GLN A 23 -6.29 14.70 -4.14
N TRP A 24 -5.03 14.73 -4.53
CA TRP A 24 -4.47 13.78 -5.49
C TRP A 24 -4.58 12.34 -4.98
N SER A 25 -4.23 12.11 -3.73
CA SER A 25 -4.35 10.78 -3.11
C SER A 25 -5.79 10.28 -3.13
N ARG A 26 -6.76 11.15 -2.87
CA ARG A 26 -8.19 10.82 -2.94
C ARG A 26 -8.63 10.47 -4.36
N ILE A 27 -8.21 11.26 -5.34
CA ILE A 27 -8.52 11.00 -6.75
C ILE A 27 -7.97 9.64 -7.19
N ILE A 28 -6.77 9.29 -6.78
CA ILE A 28 -6.19 7.98 -7.08
C ILE A 28 -7.00 6.86 -6.43
N LEU A 29 -7.38 7.00 -5.16
CA LEU A 29 -8.22 6.01 -4.49
C LEU A 29 -9.59 5.86 -5.15
N GLU A 30 -10.20 6.94 -5.61
CA GLU A 30 -11.45 6.91 -6.36
C GLU A 30 -11.27 6.18 -7.70
N ASN A 31 -10.18 6.47 -8.42
CA ASN A 31 -9.88 5.80 -9.69
C ASN A 31 -9.67 4.31 -9.54
N LEU A 32 -9.01 3.88 -8.46
CA LEU A 32 -8.79 2.46 -8.19
C LEU A 32 -10.07 1.68 -7.94
N GLN A 33 -11.15 2.35 -7.52
CA GLN A 33 -12.45 1.73 -7.27
C GLN A 33 -13.35 1.64 -8.51
N ARG A 34 -12.89 2.16 -9.65
CA ARG A 34 -13.63 2.03 -10.92
C ARG A 34 -13.55 0.60 -11.45
N LYS A 35 -14.59 0.18 -12.18
CA LYS A 35 -14.71 -1.20 -12.71
C LYS A 35 -13.54 -1.66 -13.57
N GLU A 36 -12.92 -0.75 -14.31
CA GLU A 36 -11.77 -1.05 -15.17
C GLU A 36 -10.46 -1.26 -14.39
N ASN A 37 -10.45 -0.94 -13.10
CA ASN A 37 -9.28 -1.02 -12.24
C ASN A 37 -9.49 -2.03 -11.12
N LEU A 38 -8.37 -2.53 -10.58
CA LEU A 38 -8.35 -3.34 -9.37
C LEU A 38 -7.25 -2.81 -8.45
N GLY A 39 -7.66 -2.21 -7.35
CA GLY A 39 -6.76 -1.80 -6.28
C GLY A 39 -6.64 -2.92 -5.26
N ILE A 40 -5.41 -3.24 -4.88
CA ILE A 40 -5.09 -4.30 -3.93
C ILE A 40 -4.37 -3.69 -2.74
N VAL A 41 -4.88 -4.00 -1.54
CA VAL A 41 -4.31 -3.55 -0.27
C VAL A 41 -3.70 -4.76 0.43
N PRO A 42 -2.36 -4.86 0.50
CA PRO A 42 -1.72 -5.89 1.32
C PRO A 42 -2.12 -5.72 2.79
N SER A 43 -2.37 -6.81 3.49
CA SER A 43 -2.75 -6.74 4.91
C SER A 43 -1.69 -6.06 5.79
N ILE A 44 -0.41 -6.11 5.41
CA ILE A 44 0.65 -5.38 6.10
C ILE A 44 0.44 -3.85 6.05
N VAL A 45 -0.19 -3.34 5.00
CA VAL A 45 -0.54 -1.92 4.88
C VAL A 45 -1.55 -1.53 5.95
N ILE A 46 -2.51 -2.40 6.26
CA ILE A 46 -3.46 -2.16 7.35
C ILE A 46 -2.72 -2.06 8.69
N HIS A 47 -1.75 -2.94 8.95
CA HIS A 47 -0.91 -2.88 10.14
C HIS A 47 -0.17 -1.55 10.26
N GLU A 48 0.52 -1.13 9.22
CA GLU A 48 1.28 0.12 9.21
C GLU A 48 0.38 1.34 9.36
N PHE A 49 -0.73 1.36 8.67
CA PHE A 49 -1.70 2.44 8.72
C PHE A 49 -2.34 2.56 10.11
N TYR A 50 -2.80 1.44 10.69
CA TYR A 50 -3.40 1.42 12.03
C TYR A 50 -2.40 1.89 13.08
N LYS A 51 -1.17 1.39 13.02
CA LYS A 51 -0.09 1.81 13.94
C LYS A 51 0.14 3.32 13.88
N PHE A 52 0.24 3.89 12.67
CA PHE A 52 0.41 5.32 12.47
C PHE A 52 -0.76 6.12 13.06
N GLN A 53 -1.98 5.71 12.79
CA GLN A 53 -3.17 6.38 13.30
C GLN A 53 -3.26 6.30 14.82
N LEU A 54 -2.96 5.13 15.38
CA LEU A 54 -3.00 4.90 16.81
C LEU A 54 -1.98 5.77 17.56
N GLU A 55 -0.76 5.85 17.06
CA GLU A 55 0.31 6.68 17.65
C GLU A 55 0.02 8.17 17.58
N ASN A 56 -0.61 8.65 16.52
CA ASN A 56 -0.80 10.07 16.27
C ASN A 56 -2.16 10.62 16.67
N PHE A 57 -3.22 9.79 16.67
CA PHE A 57 -4.59 10.25 16.84
C PHE A 57 -5.40 9.45 17.86
N GLY A 58 -4.85 8.37 18.41
CA GLY A 58 -5.50 7.53 19.40
C GLY A 58 -6.43 6.47 18.81
N LYS A 59 -6.97 5.62 19.70
CA LYS A 59 -7.71 4.41 19.33
C LYS A 59 -8.98 4.68 18.54
N ASP A 60 -9.80 5.62 18.98
CA ASP A 60 -11.12 5.87 18.36
C ASP A 60 -10.97 6.35 16.91
N VAL A 61 -10.03 7.25 16.67
CA VAL A 61 -9.72 7.76 15.33
C VAL A 61 -9.12 6.65 14.46
N ALA A 62 -8.21 5.85 15.03
CA ALA A 62 -7.58 4.75 14.31
C ALA A 62 -8.61 3.71 13.85
N GLU A 63 -9.52 3.29 14.71
CA GLU A 63 -10.59 2.34 14.37
C GLU A 63 -11.53 2.90 13.29
N LEU A 64 -11.93 4.17 13.41
CA LEU A 64 -12.79 4.82 12.43
C LEU A 64 -12.14 4.87 11.05
N ARG A 65 -10.88 5.27 10.98
CA ARG A 65 -10.16 5.40 9.71
C ARG A 65 -9.83 4.07 9.05
N VAL A 66 -9.48 3.03 9.82
CA VAL A 66 -9.31 1.68 9.29
C VAL A 66 -10.64 1.15 8.74
N SER A 67 -11.75 1.34 9.45
CA SER A 67 -13.07 0.96 8.95
C SER A 67 -13.38 1.64 7.63
N SER A 68 -13.01 2.91 7.48
CA SER A 68 -13.20 3.65 6.22
C SER A 68 -12.44 3.02 5.06
N ILE A 69 -11.19 2.58 5.29
CA ILE A 69 -10.40 1.88 4.26
C ILE A 69 -11.03 0.54 3.91
N LEU A 70 -11.46 -0.24 4.91
CA LEU A 70 -12.06 -1.56 4.69
C LEU A 70 -13.39 -1.49 3.95
N ASN A 71 -14.07 -0.35 3.97
CA ASN A 71 -15.31 -0.11 3.24
C ASN A 71 -15.10 0.38 1.80
N LEU A 72 -13.88 0.69 1.40
CA LEU A 72 -13.57 1.02 0.01
C LEU A 72 -13.68 -0.23 -0.88
N ASP A 73 -13.99 -0.02 -2.14
CA ASP A 73 -14.03 -1.11 -3.14
C ASP A 73 -12.61 -1.48 -3.58
N LEU A 74 -11.85 -1.99 -2.63
CA LEU A 74 -10.47 -2.45 -2.81
C LEU A 74 -10.34 -3.88 -2.29
N LYS A 75 -9.51 -4.67 -2.93
CA LYS A 75 -9.27 -6.05 -2.52
C LYS A 75 -8.17 -6.11 -1.45
N ILE A 76 -8.46 -6.73 -0.32
CA ILE A 76 -7.44 -7.03 0.69
C ILE A 76 -6.70 -8.30 0.29
N ALA A 77 -5.37 -8.23 0.25
CA ALA A 77 -4.50 -9.38 0.01
C ALA A 77 -3.79 -9.77 1.30
N ASN A 78 -4.17 -10.88 1.88
CA ASN A 78 -3.53 -11.39 3.09
C ASN A 78 -2.12 -11.91 2.78
N LEU A 79 -1.21 -11.73 3.73
CA LEU A 79 0.13 -12.32 3.68
C LEU A 79 0.00 -13.84 3.75
N ASP A 80 0.21 -14.50 2.63
CA ASP A 80 0.25 -15.96 2.55
C ASP A 80 1.70 -16.46 2.42
N ILE A 81 1.86 -17.78 2.36
CA ILE A 81 3.19 -18.41 2.28
C ILE A 81 3.91 -18.01 1.00
N SER A 82 3.22 -17.95 -0.14
CA SER A 82 3.80 -17.56 -1.43
C SER A 82 4.37 -16.14 -1.37
N ILE A 83 3.62 -15.20 -0.85
CA ILE A 83 4.05 -13.81 -0.67
C ILE A 83 5.21 -13.72 0.33
N ALA A 84 5.16 -14.47 1.43
CA ALA A 84 6.22 -14.51 2.43
C ALA A 84 7.55 -14.99 1.83
N ILE A 85 7.52 -16.06 1.03
CA ILE A 85 8.72 -16.58 0.37
C ILE A 85 9.27 -15.58 -0.65
N GLN A 86 8.40 -14.98 -1.46
CA GLN A 86 8.81 -13.96 -2.43
C GLN A 86 9.44 -12.74 -1.73
N ALA A 87 8.87 -12.29 -0.63
CA ALA A 87 9.42 -11.19 0.17
C ALA A 87 10.82 -11.53 0.72
N ALA A 88 11.01 -12.75 1.19
CA ALA A 88 12.33 -13.23 1.65
C ALA A 88 13.36 -13.20 0.54
N LYS A 89 13.01 -13.65 -0.67
CA LYS A 89 13.89 -13.59 -1.84
C LYS A 89 14.29 -12.15 -2.19
N LEU A 90 13.35 -11.22 -2.14
CA LEU A 90 13.63 -9.81 -2.39
C LEU A 90 14.60 -9.23 -1.35
N ARG A 91 14.42 -9.57 -0.08
CA ARG A 91 15.30 -9.08 0.99
C ARG A 91 16.70 -9.69 0.92
N CYS A 92 16.87 -10.90 0.40
CA CYS A 92 18.18 -11.46 0.11
C CYS A 92 18.89 -10.71 -1.03
N LYS A 93 18.13 -10.28 -2.05
CA LYS A 93 18.69 -9.57 -3.21
C LYS A 93 18.94 -8.09 -2.92
N TYR A 94 18.07 -7.45 -2.17
CA TYR A 94 18.16 -6.03 -1.81
C TYR A 94 18.40 -5.89 -0.31
N ALA A 95 19.68 -5.77 0.08
CA ALA A 95 20.15 -5.93 1.45
C ALA A 95 19.49 -5.03 2.49
N GLU A 96 19.10 -3.80 2.10
CA GLU A 96 18.52 -2.82 3.02
C GLU A 96 16.99 -2.69 2.89
N LEU A 97 16.36 -3.61 2.16
CA LEU A 97 14.92 -3.57 1.96
C LEU A 97 14.19 -3.91 3.27
N PRO A 98 13.37 -2.97 3.81
CA PRO A 98 12.56 -3.27 5.00
C PRO A 98 11.55 -4.37 4.75
N THR A 99 11.20 -5.11 5.81
CA THR A 99 10.27 -6.26 5.72
C THR A 99 8.92 -5.86 5.15
N ALA A 100 8.32 -4.78 5.64
CA ALA A 100 7.01 -4.33 5.16
C ALA A 100 7.06 -3.97 3.67
N ASP A 101 8.07 -3.25 3.22
CA ASP A 101 8.25 -2.88 1.82
C ASP A 101 8.44 -4.11 0.92
N ALA A 102 9.19 -5.09 1.41
CA ALA A 102 9.36 -6.37 0.71
C ALA A 102 8.04 -7.11 0.54
N ILE A 103 7.19 -7.12 1.56
CA ILE A 103 5.87 -7.76 1.52
C ILE A 103 4.94 -7.04 0.54
N ILE A 104 4.96 -5.70 0.51
CA ILE A 104 4.17 -4.91 -0.44
C ILE A 104 4.59 -5.23 -1.88
N ALA A 105 5.88 -5.20 -2.16
CA ALA A 105 6.41 -5.52 -3.49
C ALA A 105 6.14 -6.98 -3.87
N ALA A 106 6.33 -7.92 -2.94
CA ALA A 106 6.07 -9.34 -3.15
C ALA A 106 4.59 -9.61 -3.48
N THR A 107 3.68 -8.87 -2.86
CA THR A 107 2.24 -8.95 -3.16
C THR A 107 1.97 -8.57 -4.62
N ALA A 108 2.59 -7.50 -5.10
CA ALA A 108 2.46 -7.07 -6.49
C ALA A 108 3.01 -8.11 -7.47
N ILE A 109 4.13 -8.73 -7.16
CA ILE A 109 4.74 -9.77 -7.99
C ILE A 109 3.87 -11.03 -8.00
N ALA A 110 3.47 -11.51 -6.83
CA ALA A 110 2.67 -12.74 -6.68
C ALA A 110 1.31 -12.64 -7.37
N LEU A 111 0.69 -11.47 -7.37
CA LEU A 111 -0.61 -11.24 -7.99
C LEU A 111 -0.52 -10.66 -9.40
N SER A 112 0.68 -10.57 -9.97
CA SER A 112 0.92 -10.06 -11.34
C SER A 112 0.31 -8.67 -11.55
N CYS A 113 0.55 -7.77 -10.60
CA CYS A 113 0.06 -6.39 -10.68
C CYS A 113 0.88 -5.56 -11.66
N ASP A 114 0.24 -4.58 -12.28
CA ASP A 114 0.91 -3.66 -13.20
C ASP A 114 1.86 -2.73 -12.46
N TYR A 115 1.45 -2.27 -11.27
CA TYR A 115 2.21 -1.28 -10.49
C TYR A 115 2.07 -1.50 -8.98
N VAL A 116 3.08 -1.02 -8.24
CA VAL A 116 2.94 -0.59 -6.85
C VAL A 116 2.80 0.93 -6.85
N LEU A 117 1.77 1.45 -6.22
CA LEU A 117 1.55 2.90 -6.11
C LEU A 117 2.32 3.41 -4.89
N THR A 118 3.54 3.87 -5.14
CA THR A 118 4.48 4.33 -4.11
C THR A 118 5.53 5.26 -4.68
N ASP A 119 6.05 6.17 -3.86
CA ASP A 119 7.26 6.93 -4.12
C ASP A 119 8.42 6.51 -3.20
N ASP A 120 8.24 5.46 -2.42
CA ASP A 120 9.26 4.98 -1.50
C ASP A 120 10.48 4.45 -2.26
N ARG A 121 11.67 4.98 -1.88
CA ARG A 121 12.94 4.63 -2.53
C ARG A 121 13.30 3.14 -2.42
N HIS A 122 12.89 2.49 -1.32
CA HIS A 122 13.19 1.06 -1.11
C HIS A 122 12.43 0.18 -2.10
N ILE A 123 11.16 0.50 -2.36
CA ILE A 123 10.35 -0.24 -3.32
C ILE A 123 10.75 0.13 -4.75
N ARG A 124 11.05 1.39 -5.03
CA ARG A 124 11.45 1.86 -6.36
C ARG A 124 12.72 1.22 -6.89
N GLN A 125 13.63 0.76 -6.04
CA GLN A 125 14.84 0.06 -6.46
C GLN A 125 14.58 -1.37 -6.96
N ILE A 126 13.41 -1.95 -6.64
CA ILE A 126 13.08 -3.35 -6.96
C ILE A 126 12.74 -3.46 -8.45
N LYS A 127 13.59 -4.20 -9.20
CA LYS A 127 13.45 -4.35 -10.65
C LYS A 127 12.33 -5.31 -11.06
N GLU A 128 11.92 -6.20 -10.16
CA GLU A 128 10.90 -7.22 -10.41
C GLU A 128 9.48 -6.65 -10.43
N THR A 129 9.30 -5.42 -10.02
CA THR A 129 8.00 -4.73 -10.06
C THR A 129 8.16 -3.31 -10.57
N LYS A 130 7.09 -2.74 -11.09
CA LYS A 130 7.05 -1.34 -11.52
C LYS A 130 6.39 -0.49 -10.45
N THR A 131 6.86 0.73 -10.31
CA THR A 131 6.26 1.71 -9.40
C THR A 131 5.68 2.88 -10.16
N LYS A 132 4.65 3.47 -9.60
CA LYS A 132 4.03 4.69 -10.11
C LYS A 132 3.62 5.56 -8.93
N TRP A 133 3.76 6.87 -9.09
CA TRP A 133 3.30 7.85 -8.09
C TRP A 133 2.59 9.01 -8.78
N ILE A 134 1.95 9.85 -8.01
CA ILE A 134 1.20 11.02 -8.47
C ILE A 134 2.10 12.18 -8.86
#